data_a8dff2f6f6e6562489bf2161f2b632ac
#
_entry.id   a8dff2f6f6e6562489bf2161f2b632ac
#
_cell.length_a   1.000
_cell.length_b   1.000
_cell.length_c   1.000
_cell.angle_alpha   90.00
_cell.angle_beta   90.00
_cell.angle_gamma   90.00
#
_symmetry.space_group_name_H-M   'P 1'
#
loop_
_entity.id
_entity.type
_entity.pdbx_description
1 polymer ?
#
loop_
_entity_poly.entity_id
_entity_poly.type
_entity_poly.pdbx_seq_one_letter_code
_entity_poly.pdbx_strand_id
1 'polypeptide(L)'
;SGHVSSAYDIALMSRELMLHHPDIQTYTTIWMDSVRGGSFGLNNTNKLIRFYQGATGLKTGYTSQAGHCLSATARRGQMHLVAVVLGADSSAERFSACRTMLDYGFANFSLLSPQVGENRVPVRLGQEKTVRAVPGGDTNLLLEKGVKPQVKIELEESVPAPVSQGQALGTMTVYEGENILLQVPMVAEKS
;
A
#
# COMPACT_ATOMS: atom_id res chain seq x y z
N SER A 1 26.54 -12.73 19.28
CA SER A 1 25.16 -12.37 19.53
C SER A 1 24.36 -12.53 18.26
N GLY A 2 23.27 -13.31 18.27
CA GLY A 2 22.49 -13.71 17.10
C GLY A 2 21.51 -12.65 16.58
N HIS A 3 21.87 -11.38 16.54
CA HIS A 3 21.08 -10.34 15.91
C HIS A 3 21.23 -10.42 14.37
N VAL A 4 20.31 -11.12 13.74
CA VAL A 4 20.23 -11.28 12.29
C VAL A 4 18.83 -10.89 11.82
N SER A 5 18.73 -10.40 10.58
CA SER A 5 17.47 -10.10 9.91
C SER A 5 17.63 -10.31 8.41
N SER A 6 16.51 -10.38 7.69
CA SER A 6 16.50 -10.43 6.23
C SER A 6 15.98 -9.11 5.65
N ALA A 7 16.26 -8.86 4.37
CA ALA A 7 15.69 -7.72 3.67
C ALA A 7 14.14 -7.79 3.65
N TYR A 8 13.59 -9.00 3.59
CA TYR A 8 12.15 -9.23 3.64
C TYR A 8 11.55 -8.82 4.99
N ASP A 9 12.16 -9.24 6.11
CA ASP A 9 11.66 -8.88 7.45
C ASP A 9 11.70 -7.36 7.67
N ILE A 10 12.81 -6.71 7.24
CA ILE A 10 12.92 -5.26 7.31
C ILE A 10 11.87 -4.57 6.43
N ALA A 11 11.56 -5.14 5.25
CA ALA A 11 10.51 -4.60 4.39
C ALA A 11 9.12 -4.72 5.04
N LEU A 12 8.80 -5.86 5.67
CA LEU A 12 7.55 -6.05 6.41
C LEU A 12 7.42 -5.05 7.56
N MET A 13 8.46 -4.92 8.41
CA MET A 13 8.45 -3.94 9.50
C MET A 13 8.28 -2.51 9.01
N SER A 14 8.96 -2.17 7.91
CA SER A 14 8.85 -0.84 7.29
C SER A 14 7.45 -0.59 6.75
N ARG A 15 6.84 -1.60 6.11
CA ARG A 15 5.45 -1.55 5.62
C ARG A 15 4.47 -1.31 6.77
N GLU A 16 4.56 -2.11 7.84
CA GLU A 16 3.69 -1.99 9.01
C GLU A 16 3.82 -0.61 9.66
N LEU A 17 5.05 -0.11 9.81
CA LEU A 17 5.31 1.22 10.34
C LEU A 17 4.64 2.32 9.49
N MET A 18 4.76 2.23 8.16
CA MET A 18 4.19 3.24 7.25
C MET A 18 2.67 3.18 7.17
N LEU A 19 2.06 2.01 7.36
CA LEU A 19 0.60 1.83 7.31
C LEU A 19 -0.08 2.25 8.62
N HIS A 20 0.49 1.85 9.76
CA HIS A 20 -0.16 2.01 11.06
C HIS A 20 0.36 3.21 11.86
N HIS A 21 1.51 3.75 11.50
CA HIS A 21 2.12 4.92 12.13
C HIS A 21 2.59 5.95 11.08
N PRO A 22 1.68 6.46 10.23
CA PRO A 22 2.03 7.35 9.11
C PRO A 22 2.62 8.69 9.57
N ASP A 23 2.42 9.09 10.83
CA ASP A 23 3.00 10.25 11.48
C ASP A 23 4.54 10.21 11.53
N ILE A 24 5.15 9.01 11.45
CA ILE A 24 6.61 8.87 11.36
C ILE A 24 7.19 9.64 10.18
N GLN A 25 6.41 9.82 9.10
CA GLN A 25 6.85 10.55 7.92
C GLN A 25 7.17 12.03 8.23
N THR A 26 6.53 12.61 9.25
CA THR A 26 6.84 13.97 9.73
C THR A 26 8.33 14.10 10.11
N TYR A 27 8.93 13.04 10.60
CA TYR A 27 10.34 13.01 11.01
C TYR A 27 11.25 12.49 9.90
N THR A 28 10.87 11.41 9.21
CA THR A 28 11.73 10.75 8.22
C THR A 28 11.94 11.56 6.97
N THR A 29 11.08 12.53 6.68
CA THR A 29 11.18 13.43 5.51
C THR A 29 11.95 14.70 5.79
N ILE A 30 12.32 15.00 7.04
CA ILE A 30 13.18 16.14 7.36
C ILE A 30 14.55 15.91 6.73
N TRP A 31 15.00 16.83 5.85
CA TRP A 31 16.31 16.78 5.23
C TRP A 31 17.38 17.39 6.13
N MET A 32 17.11 18.57 6.68
CA MET A 32 18.02 19.31 7.55
C MET A 32 17.24 19.89 8.73
N ASP A 33 17.84 19.85 9.89
CA ASP A 33 17.32 20.45 11.11
C ASP A 33 18.48 20.91 11.99
N SER A 34 18.19 21.59 13.09
CA SER A 34 19.19 22.03 14.06
C SER A 34 18.71 21.82 15.49
N VAL A 35 19.65 21.59 16.38
CA VAL A 35 19.42 21.47 17.83
C VAL A 35 20.27 22.45 18.60
N ARG A 36 20.09 22.53 19.93
CA ARG A 36 20.83 23.42 20.83
C ARG A 36 20.73 24.88 20.41
N GLY A 37 19.53 25.38 20.11
CA GLY A 37 19.30 26.74 19.72
C GLY A 37 19.94 27.11 18.37
N GLY A 38 20.08 26.15 17.46
CA GLY A 38 20.67 26.37 16.12
C GLY A 38 22.18 26.17 16.03
N SER A 39 22.87 25.90 17.16
CA SER A 39 24.32 25.74 17.17
C SER A 39 24.85 24.42 16.62
N PHE A 40 23.96 23.41 16.42
CA PHE A 40 24.34 22.12 15.87
C PHE A 40 23.37 21.70 14.77
N GLY A 41 23.87 21.66 13.53
CA GLY A 41 23.09 21.23 12.35
C GLY A 41 23.03 19.70 12.24
N LEU A 42 21.86 19.19 11.88
CA LEU A 42 21.60 17.79 11.60
C LEU A 42 21.24 17.62 10.13
N ASN A 43 21.79 16.60 9.49
CA ASN A 43 21.44 16.23 8.12
C ASN A 43 20.92 14.79 8.09
N ASN A 44 19.84 14.55 7.35
CA ASN A 44 19.34 13.20 7.14
C ASN A 44 20.39 12.36 6.39
N THR A 45 20.73 11.22 6.94
CA THR A 45 21.65 10.28 6.30
C THR A 45 21.05 9.57 5.09
N ASN A 46 19.71 9.57 4.97
CA ASN A 46 19.00 9.05 3.81
C ASN A 46 18.93 10.11 2.68
N LYS A 47 19.91 10.07 1.78
CA LYS A 47 20.00 11.01 0.66
C LYS A 47 18.80 10.97 -0.30
N LEU A 48 18.01 9.88 -0.32
CA LEU A 48 16.81 9.79 -1.17
C LEU A 48 15.77 10.85 -0.79
N ILE A 49 15.70 11.26 0.47
CA ILE A 49 14.77 12.30 0.93
C ILE A 49 14.94 13.61 0.12
N ARG A 50 16.16 13.94 -0.25
CA ARG A 50 16.43 15.14 -1.07
C ARG A 50 16.42 14.89 -2.57
N PHE A 51 16.89 13.70 -3.00
CA PHE A 51 17.27 13.48 -4.39
C PHE A 51 16.39 12.44 -5.10
N TYR A 52 15.32 11.93 -4.45
CA TYR A 52 14.40 11.00 -5.06
C TYR A 52 12.96 11.48 -4.89
N GLN A 53 12.26 11.70 -6.00
CA GLN A 53 10.90 12.21 -6.00
C GLN A 53 9.94 11.24 -5.31
N GLY A 54 9.23 11.74 -4.29
CA GLY A 54 8.27 10.99 -3.52
C GLY A 54 8.89 10.18 -2.37
N ALA A 55 10.19 10.31 -2.06
CA ALA A 55 10.78 9.63 -0.91
C ALA A 55 10.12 10.05 0.40
N THR A 56 9.73 9.06 1.23
CA THR A 56 9.04 9.24 2.51
C THR A 56 9.85 8.73 3.70
N GLY A 57 10.94 8.04 3.46
CA GLY A 57 11.80 7.50 4.52
C GLY A 57 12.80 6.48 3.99
N LEU A 58 13.36 5.58 4.77
CA LEU A 58 13.05 5.41 6.19
C LEU A 58 14.34 5.48 7.03
N LYS A 59 15.22 4.45 6.94
CA LYS A 59 16.40 4.35 7.81
C LYS A 59 17.62 3.80 7.09
N THR A 60 18.77 4.44 7.30
CA THR A 60 20.09 3.94 6.91
C THR A 60 20.76 3.21 8.07
N GLY A 61 21.61 2.24 7.76
CA GLY A 61 22.44 1.56 8.73
C GLY A 61 23.83 1.24 8.16
N TYR A 62 24.80 1.08 9.04
CA TYR A 62 26.13 0.59 8.71
C TYR A 62 26.80 -0.06 9.90
N THR A 63 27.34 -1.23 9.71
CA THR A 63 28.38 -1.83 10.57
C THR A 63 29.39 -2.52 9.68
N SER A 64 30.60 -2.79 10.20
CA SER A 64 31.63 -3.51 9.42
C SER A 64 31.20 -4.91 9.00
N GLN A 65 30.29 -5.54 9.75
CA GLN A 65 29.78 -6.89 9.45
C GLN A 65 28.56 -6.85 8.53
N ALA A 66 27.66 -5.88 8.72
CA ALA A 66 26.41 -5.79 7.95
C ALA A 66 26.55 -5.02 6.63
N GLY A 67 27.68 -4.34 6.40
CA GLY A 67 27.84 -3.45 5.25
C GLY A 67 26.91 -2.24 5.30
N HIS A 68 26.72 -1.60 4.16
CA HIS A 68 25.81 -0.47 4.03
C HIS A 68 24.36 -0.94 3.81
N CYS A 69 23.46 -0.56 4.72
CA CYS A 69 22.05 -0.96 4.70
C CYS A 69 21.14 0.25 4.52
N LEU A 70 20.00 0.05 3.85
CA LEU A 70 18.97 1.06 3.67
C LEU A 70 17.60 0.38 3.58
N SER A 71 16.67 0.81 4.41
CA SER A 71 15.24 0.69 4.13
C SER A 71 14.77 2.03 3.57
N ALA A 72 14.33 2.03 2.32
CA ALA A 72 13.81 3.22 1.63
C ALA A 72 12.32 3.09 1.37
N THR A 73 11.59 4.18 1.53
CA THR A 73 10.16 4.24 1.19
C THR A 73 9.90 5.43 0.30
N ALA A 74 8.99 5.27 -0.66
CA ALA A 74 8.58 6.34 -1.55
C ALA A 74 7.10 6.20 -1.95
N ARG A 75 6.41 7.32 -2.11
CA ARG A 75 5.00 7.40 -2.50
C ARG A 75 4.84 8.22 -3.77
N ARG A 76 4.07 7.68 -4.71
CA ARG A 76 3.58 8.41 -5.90
C ARG A 76 2.09 8.12 -6.06
N GLY A 77 1.26 9.14 -5.90
CA GLY A 77 -0.19 8.99 -5.84
C GLY A 77 -0.60 8.09 -4.67
N GLN A 78 -1.37 7.06 -4.95
CA GLN A 78 -1.83 6.10 -3.94
C GLN A 78 -0.81 4.96 -3.70
N MET A 79 0.14 4.75 -4.61
CA MET A 79 1.11 3.67 -4.49
C MET A 79 2.27 4.08 -3.58
N HIS A 80 2.51 3.29 -2.53
CA HIS A 80 3.59 3.44 -1.58
C HIS A 80 4.48 2.20 -1.62
N LEU A 81 5.75 2.36 -1.96
CA LEU A 81 6.71 1.28 -2.12
C LEU A 81 7.75 1.30 -1.02
N VAL A 82 8.22 0.11 -0.67
CA VAL A 82 9.37 -0.12 0.22
C VAL A 82 10.45 -0.85 -0.57
N ALA A 83 11.68 -0.38 -0.50
CA ALA A 83 12.86 -1.03 -1.04
C ALA A 83 13.90 -1.21 0.05
N VAL A 84 14.41 -2.42 0.23
CA VAL A 84 15.40 -2.72 1.27
C VAL A 84 16.67 -3.30 0.64
N VAL A 85 17.79 -2.72 1.01
CA VAL A 85 19.13 -3.21 0.67
C VAL A 85 19.90 -3.45 1.95
N LEU A 86 20.49 -4.63 2.07
CA LEU A 86 21.39 -5.02 3.14
C LEU A 86 22.72 -5.44 2.53
N GLY A 87 23.82 -5.16 3.21
CA GLY A 87 25.13 -5.66 2.84
C GLY A 87 25.76 -5.04 1.58
N ALA A 88 25.36 -3.82 1.18
CA ALA A 88 26.02 -3.15 0.06
C ALA A 88 27.46 -2.74 0.42
N ASP A 89 28.37 -2.79 -0.56
CA ASP A 89 29.79 -2.50 -0.37
C ASP A 89 30.04 -1.02 -0.10
N SER A 90 29.13 -0.14 -0.57
CA SER A 90 29.26 1.31 -0.38
C SER A 90 27.94 2.00 -0.10
N SER A 91 28.03 3.19 0.48
CA SER A 91 26.89 4.09 0.66
C SER A 91 26.26 4.48 -0.68
N ALA A 92 27.03 4.64 -1.76
CA ALA A 92 26.52 4.96 -3.08
C ALA A 92 25.70 3.82 -3.65
N GLU A 93 26.17 2.60 -3.50
CA GLU A 93 25.52 1.39 -4.01
C GLU A 93 24.16 1.13 -3.37
N ARG A 94 24.04 1.21 -2.02
CA ARG A 94 22.72 1.03 -1.37
C ARG A 94 21.67 2.04 -1.86
N PHE A 95 22.06 3.30 -2.15
CA PHE A 95 21.14 4.30 -2.70
C PHE A 95 20.80 4.03 -4.16
N SER A 96 21.78 3.63 -4.97
CA SER A 96 21.56 3.26 -6.36
C SER A 96 20.63 2.05 -6.48
N ALA A 97 20.89 1.00 -5.70
CA ALA A 97 20.06 -0.20 -5.70
C ALA A 97 18.61 0.08 -5.25
N CYS A 98 18.42 0.84 -4.15
CA CYS A 98 17.07 1.22 -3.73
C CYS A 98 16.34 2.06 -4.77
N ARG A 99 17.04 3.01 -5.42
CA ARG A 99 16.47 3.82 -6.50
C ARG A 99 16.01 2.95 -7.66
N THR A 100 16.86 2.03 -8.12
CA THR A 100 16.53 1.12 -9.23
C THR A 100 15.30 0.27 -8.91
N MET A 101 15.19 -0.27 -7.69
CA MET A 101 14.01 -1.05 -7.28
C MET A 101 12.74 -0.19 -7.21
N LEU A 102 12.82 1.02 -6.65
CA LEU A 102 11.68 1.93 -6.57
C LEU A 102 11.25 2.39 -7.98
N ASP A 103 12.21 2.73 -8.84
CA ASP A 103 11.92 3.11 -10.24
C ASP A 103 11.29 1.96 -11.01
N TYR A 104 11.79 0.73 -10.83
CA TYR A 104 11.16 -0.46 -11.40
C TYR A 104 9.71 -0.63 -10.93
N GLY A 105 9.48 -0.52 -9.62
CA GLY A 105 8.14 -0.65 -9.07
C GLY A 105 7.17 0.41 -9.61
N PHE A 106 7.57 1.68 -9.61
CA PHE A 106 6.73 2.76 -10.15
C PHE A 106 6.59 2.74 -11.67
N ALA A 107 7.56 2.20 -12.40
CA ALA A 107 7.48 2.09 -13.86
C ALA A 107 6.54 0.98 -14.30
N ASN A 108 6.57 -0.17 -13.62
CA ASN A 108 5.90 -1.39 -14.10
C ASN A 108 4.56 -1.67 -13.42
N PHE A 109 4.31 -1.14 -12.21
CA PHE A 109 3.09 -1.43 -11.47
C PHE A 109 2.20 -0.21 -11.28
N SER A 110 0.92 -0.45 -11.07
CA SER A 110 -0.08 0.55 -10.69
C SER A 110 -1.08 -0.03 -9.71
N LEU A 111 -1.59 0.82 -8.82
CA LEU A 111 -2.72 0.47 -7.97
C LEU A 111 -4.00 0.76 -8.76
N LEU A 112 -4.85 -0.24 -8.87
CA LEU A 112 -6.13 -0.16 -9.58
C LEU A 112 -7.25 -0.39 -8.58
N SER A 113 -8.23 0.54 -8.57
CA SER A 113 -9.49 0.39 -7.83
C SER A 113 -10.60 0.11 -8.84
N PRO A 114 -11.14 -1.11 -8.89
CA PRO A 114 -12.21 -1.45 -9.83
C PRO A 114 -13.43 -0.54 -9.66
N GLN A 115 -13.96 -0.04 -10.76
CA GLN A 115 -15.20 0.72 -10.74
C GLN A 115 -16.38 -0.23 -10.61
N VAL A 116 -17.15 -0.09 -9.55
CA VAL A 116 -18.23 -1.03 -9.21
C VAL A 116 -19.59 -0.56 -9.73
N GLY A 117 -19.74 0.71 -10.06
CA GLY A 117 -21.01 1.28 -10.46
C GLY A 117 -22.04 1.30 -9.32
N GLU A 118 -23.29 1.56 -9.67
CA GLU A 118 -24.41 1.55 -8.73
C GLU A 118 -25.13 0.19 -8.78
N ASN A 119 -25.02 -0.57 -7.72
CA ASN A 119 -25.62 -1.90 -7.59
C ASN A 119 -26.72 -1.87 -6.52
N ARG A 120 -27.90 -2.38 -6.85
CA ARG A 120 -29.04 -2.44 -5.95
C ARG A 120 -29.69 -3.83 -5.97
N VAL A 121 -30.10 -4.28 -4.79
CA VAL A 121 -30.82 -5.55 -4.62
C VAL A 121 -32.25 -5.23 -4.17
N PRO A 122 -33.29 -5.80 -4.79
CA PRO A 122 -34.67 -5.68 -4.37
C PRO A 122 -34.90 -6.19 -2.94
N VAL A 123 -35.68 -5.44 -2.15
CA VAL A 123 -36.06 -5.84 -0.78
C VAL A 123 -37.54 -6.21 -0.76
N ARG A 124 -37.82 -7.43 -0.33
CA ARG A 124 -39.20 -7.92 -0.16
C ARG A 124 -39.71 -7.58 1.23
N LEU A 125 -40.96 -7.19 1.34
CA LEU A 125 -41.67 -6.89 2.60
C LEU A 125 -41.06 -5.73 3.41
N GLY A 126 -40.22 -4.88 2.77
CA GLY A 126 -39.62 -3.70 3.38
C GLY A 126 -40.35 -2.41 3.00
N GLN A 127 -40.11 -1.35 3.75
CA GLN A 127 -40.53 0.00 3.40
C GLN A 127 -39.75 0.52 2.20
N GLU A 128 -38.43 0.33 2.22
CA GLU A 128 -37.57 0.60 1.08
C GLU A 128 -37.64 -0.57 0.09
N LYS A 129 -37.76 -0.26 -1.19
CA LYS A 129 -37.89 -1.26 -2.25
C LYS A 129 -36.58 -1.89 -2.66
N THR A 130 -35.45 -1.23 -2.40
CA THR A 130 -34.11 -1.69 -2.77
C THR A 130 -33.08 -1.29 -1.72
N VAL A 131 -32.02 -2.06 -1.60
CA VAL A 131 -30.83 -1.76 -0.81
C VAL A 131 -29.62 -1.63 -1.73
N ARG A 132 -28.75 -0.66 -1.46
CA ARG A 132 -27.50 -0.49 -2.20
C ARG A 132 -26.46 -1.52 -1.75
N ALA A 133 -25.87 -2.21 -2.72
CA ALA A 133 -24.79 -3.17 -2.50
C ALA A 133 -23.44 -2.51 -2.81
N VAL A 134 -22.52 -2.60 -1.86
CA VAL A 134 -21.14 -2.09 -1.97
C VAL A 134 -20.14 -3.19 -1.64
N PRO A 135 -18.89 -3.11 -2.13
CA PRO A 135 -17.86 -4.06 -1.73
C PRO A 135 -17.64 -4.04 -0.21
N GLY A 136 -17.61 -5.21 0.42
CA GLY A 136 -17.43 -5.41 1.86
C GLY A 136 -15.97 -5.47 2.32
N GLY A 137 -15.02 -5.04 1.48
CA GLY A 137 -13.59 -5.06 1.79
C GLY A 137 -12.77 -4.14 0.88
N ASP A 138 -11.44 -4.17 1.06
CA ASP A 138 -10.52 -3.45 0.18
C ASP A 138 -10.55 -4.07 -1.22
N THR A 139 -10.72 -3.23 -2.23
CA THR A 139 -10.77 -3.63 -3.64
C THR A 139 -9.54 -3.19 -4.43
N ASN A 140 -8.56 -2.57 -3.77
CA ASN A 140 -7.35 -2.12 -4.43
C ASN A 140 -6.47 -3.30 -4.84
N LEU A 141 -6.08 -3.34 -6.11
CA LEU A 141 -5.23 -4.35 -6.70
C LEU A 141 -3.93 -3.71 -7.19
N LEU A 142 -2.79 -4.27 -6.76
CA LEU A 142 -1.50 -3.94 -7.34
C LEU A 142 -1.29 -4.83 -8.56
N LEU A 143 -1.29 -4.24 -9.74
CA LEU A 143 -1.17 -4.96 -11.01
C LEU A 143 -0.04 -4.38 -11.86
N GLU A 144 0.51 -5.20 -12.75
CA GLU A 144 1.38 -4.70 -13.80
C GLU A 144 0.63 -3.72 -14.70
N LYS A 145 1.31 -2.68 -15.13
CA LYS A 145 0.73 -1.70 -16.05
C LYS A 145 0.37 -2.34 -17.38
N GLY A 146 -0.84 -2.04 -17.85
CA GLY A 146 -1.37 -2.63 -19.08
C GLY A 146 -2.32 -3.80 -18.85
N VAL A 147 -2.31 -4.41 -17.67
CA VAL A 147 -3.32 -5.38 -17.26
C VAL A 147 -4.68 -4.70 -17.20
N LYS A 148 -5.68 -5.29 -17.83
CA LYS A 148 -7.08 -4.81 -17.85
C LYS A 148 -7.97 -5.88 -17.22
N PRO A 149 -8.14 -5.86 -15.90
CA PRO A 149 -8.95 -6.86 -15.24
C PRO A 149 -10.42 -6.68 -15.60
N GLN A 150 -11.14 -7.78 -15.61
CA GLN A 150 -12.59 -7.83 -15.77
C GLN A 150 -13.25 -7.94 -14.41
N VAL A 151 -14.35 -7.19 -14.21
CA VAL A 151 -15.13 -7.21 -12.97
C VAL A 151 -16.44 -7.92 -13.26
N LYS A 152 -16.76 -8.94 -12.47
CA LYS A 152 -18.05 -9.63 -12.46
C LYS A 152 -18.70 -9.40 -11.11
N ILE A 153 -19.95 -8.94 -11.10
CA ILE A 153 -20.75 -8.74 -9.90
C ILE A 153 -21.96 -9.65 -10.02
N GLU A 154 -22.12 -10.55 -9.04
CA GLU A 154 -23.24 -11.45 -8.92
C GLU A 154 -24.00 -11.09 -7.64
N LEU A 155 -25.25 -10.65 -7.79
CA LEU A 155 -26.10 -10.23 -6.67
C LEU A 155 -27.24 -11.18 -6.49
N GLU A 156 -27.77 -11.26 -5.26
CA GLU A 156 -29.03 -11.91 -4.95
C GLU A 156 -30.17 -11.29 -5.75
N GLU A 157 -31.10 -12.11 -6.24
CA GLU A 157 -32.27 -11.63 -6.96
C GLU A 157 -33.17 -10.75 -6.09
N SER A 158 -33.28 -11.06 -4.81
CA SER A 158 -33.96 -10.25 -3.80
C SER A 158 -33.67 -10.75 -2.39
N VAL A 159 -33.81 -9.89 -1.39
CA VAL A 159 -33.68 -10.22 0.02
C VAL A 159 -34.91 -9.84 0.82
N PRO A 160 -35.30 -10.59 1.87
CA PRO A 160 -36.38 -10.19 2.76
C PRO A 160 -35.94 -9.09 3.73
N ALA A 161 -36.87 -8.18 4.08
CA ALA A 161 -36.66 -7.25 5.19
C ALA A 161 -36.78 -7.99 6.54
N PRO A 162 -36.07 -7.52 7.62
CA PRO A 162 -35.17 -6.37 7.63
C PRO A 162 -33.79 -6.72 7.05
N VAL A 163 -33.16 -5.75 6.35
CA VAL A 163 -31.79 -5.87 5.86
C VAL A 163 -30.86 -5.11 6.80
N SER A 164 -29.88 -5.79 7.34
CA SER A 164 -28.87 -5.17 8.23
C SER A 164 -27.70 -4.62 7.45
N GLN A 165 -27.13 -3.52 7.93
CA GLN A 165 -25.87 -3.00 7.37
C GLN A 165 -24.78 -4.10 7.41
N GLY A 166 -24.02 -4.24 6.32
CA GLY A 166 -23.00 -5.27 6.19
C GLY A 166 -23.54 -6.67 5.83
N GLN A 167 -24.88 -6.84 5.71
CA GLN A 167 -25.46 -8.11 5.24
C GLN A 167 -24.97 -8.45 3.85
N ALA A 168 -24.54 -9.70 3.62
CA ALA A 168 -24.11 -10.16 2.30
C ALA A 168 -25.29 -10.12 1.31
N LEU A 169 -25.05 -9.55 0.14
CA LEU A 169 -26.01 -9.38 -0.96
C LEU A 169 -25.52 -9.98 -2.27
N GLY A 170 -24.30 -10.53 -2.29
CA GLY A 170 -23.70 -11.10 -3.47
C GLY A 170 -22.18 -11.15 -3.39
N THR A 171 -21.56 -11.25 -4.55
CA THR A 171 -20.09 -11.34 -4.67
C THR A 171 -19.60 -10.50 -5.84
N MET A 172 -18.48 -9.80 -5.63
CA MET A 172 -17.69 -9.20 -6.68
C MET A 172 -16.43 -10.02 -6.90
N THR A 173 -16.17 -10.37 -8.14
CA THR A 173 -14.95 -11.10 -8.54
C THR A 173 -14.23 -10.31 -9.63
N VAL A 174 -12.92 -10.15 -9.48
CA VAL A 174 -12.04 -9.50 -10.44
C VAL A 174 -11.13 -10.54 -11.06
N TYR A 175 -11.06 -10.57 -12.38
CA TYR A 175 -10.34 -11.57 -13.17
C TYR A 175 -9.28 -10.95 -14.06
N GLU A 176 -8.22 -11.71 -14.32
CA GLU A 176 -7.33 -11.56 -15.46
C GLU A 176 -7.37 -12.86 -16.26
N GLY A 177 -8.03 -12.82 -17.43
CA GLY A 177 -8.35 -14.03 -18.18
C GLY A 177 -9.21 -14.99 -17.34
N GLU A 178 -8.68 -16.17 -17.04
CA GLU A 178 -9.34 -17.18 -16.19
C GLU A 178 -8.91 -17.10 -14.70
N ASN A 179 -7.89 -16.29 -14.39
CA ASN A 179 -7.36 -16.17 -13.03
C ASN A 179 -8.19 -15.21 -12.19
N ILE A 180 -8.60 -15.64 -11.01
CA ILE A 180 -9.22 -14.76 -10.00
C ILE A 180 -8.12 -13.97 -9.31
N LEU A 181 -8.16 -12.63 -9.45
CA LEU A 181 -7.25 -11.71 -8.79
C LEU A 181 -7.78 -11.28 -7.41
N LEU A 182 -9.10 -11.13 -7.30
CA LEU A 182 -9.77 -10.71 -6.07
C LEU A 182 -11.20 -11.24 -6.05
N GLN A 183 -11.65 -11.65 -4.88
CA GLN A 183 -13.05 -11.94 -4.62
C GLN A 183 -13.45 -11.35 -3.27
N VAL A 184 -14.49 -10.50 -3.27
CA VAL A 184 -15.01 -9.87 -2.05
C VAL A 184 -16.55 -9.97 -2.02
N PRO A 185 -17.18 -10.05 -0.83
CA PRO A 185 -18.62 -9.98 -0.73
C PRO A 185 -19.11 -8.59 -1.14
N MET A 186 -20.27 -8.54 -1.78
CA MET A 186 -21.09 -7.34 -1.90
C MET A 186 -22.02 -7.28 -0.70
N VAL A 187 -22.02 -6.16 0.03
CA VAL A 187 -22.76 -6.02 1.29
C VAL A 187 -23.69 -4.81 1.28
N ALA A 188 -24.72 -4.84 2.12
CA ALA A 188 -25.63 -3.72 2.30
C ALA A 188 -24.90 -2.51 2.90
N GLU A 189 -24.97 -1.36 2.20
CA GLU A 189 -24.33 -0.11 2.64
C GLU A 189 -25.02 0.47 3.88
N LYS A 190 -26.34 0.35 3.96
CA LYS A 190 -27.18 0.84 5.07
C LYS A 190 -28.24 -0.21 5.40
N SER A 191 -28.77 -0.15 6.62
CA SER A 191 -29.94 -0.89 7.08
C SER A 191 -31.23 -0.19 6.67
#